data_2ba34a6939a1194918ff41e1eaa23a91
#
_entry.id   2ba34a6939a1194918ff41e1eaa23a91
#
_cell.length_a   1.000
_cell.length_b   1.000
_cell.length_c   1.000
_cell.angle_alpha   90.00
_cell.angle_beta   90.00
_cell.angle_gamma   90.00
#
_symmetry.space_group_name_H-M   'P 1'
#
loop_
_entity.id
_entity.type
_entity.pdbx_description
1 polymer ?
#
loop_
_entity_poly.entity_id
_entity_poly.type
_entity_poly.pdbx_seq_one_letter_code
_entity_poly.pdbx_strand_id
1 'polypeptide(L)'
;ITVFTGGRSIGDLIPNAYRNGKKDKNRLFTDIHYKGAPWVTRASRPFEITRGLEGRHIALWQSHGRYYINSKDKWGWQRPRLFCTSEDQFTQSFILPYLIPMLENAGANVFTPRERDTQKREIIVDNDGNRNGTNSLYLEVKSRKARWEKTSLPGFAQRKRIYAEGENPFLDGTARFAQTEKKKNKAFAEWVPDIPETGEYAVYVSYQSLPNSVSDAKYLVFHNGGVTEFKVNQRIGGGTWVYLGTFTFDKGSNDYGMVVLSNESREKGVVCADAVRFGGGMGNIARGGKTSGLPRYLEGARYSAQWAGMPYPVYAGYKGKDDLSDDINVRSRAINYLSGGSVFNPGEQGLGVPFEMSMALHSDAGFKTDDRIVGTLGIYTTDFNNGKLAAGTDRYASRDLADLFLTRLQQDIRSTFNTDWTRRSMWNRNY
;
A
#
# COMPACT_ATOMS: atom_id res chain seq x y z
N ILE A 1 -3.06 -2.22 47.39
CA ILE A 1 -3.19 -3.54 46.73
C ILE A 1 -2.97 -3.32 45.24
N THR A 2 -1.97 -4.00 44.66
CA THR A 2 -1.74 -4.03 43.22
C THR A 2 -2.32 -5.34 42.70
N VAL A 3 -3.25 -5.25 41.75
CA VAL A 3 -3.87 -6.41 41.10
C VAL A 3 -3.10 -6.76 39.84
N PHE A 4 -2.78 -8.02 39.65
CA PHE A 4 -2.04 -8.54 38.50
C PHE A 4 -2.93 -9.44 37.64
N THR A 5 -2.69 -9.39 36.31
CA THR A 5 -3.26 -10.34 35.36
C THR A 5 -2.22 -10.58 34.24
N GLY A 6 -2.01 -11.85 33.86
CA GLY A 6 -1.00 -12.20 32.85
C GLY A 6 0.41 -11.76 33.23
N GLY A 7 0.78 -11.75 34.52
CA GLY A 7 2.10 -11.34 35.02
C GLY A 7 2.33 -9.83 35.03
N ARG A 8 1.33 -8.99 34.72
CA ARG A 8 1.43 -7.52 34.76
C ARG A 8 0.37 -6.90 35.66
N SER A 9 0.69 -5.73 36.22
CA SER A 9 -0.29 -4.96 36.98
C SER A 9 -1.43 -4.49 36.08
N ILE A 10 -2.66 -4.44 36.60
CA ILE A 10 -3.80 -3.90 35.85
C ILE A 10 -3.53 -2.46 35.40
N GLY A 11 -2.82 -1.66 36.22
CA GLY A 11 -2.43 -0.32 35.84
C GLY A 11 -1.58 -0.25 34.56
N ASP A 12 -0.72 -1.24 34.31
CA ASP A 12 0.10 -1.33 33.09
C ASP A 12 -0.72 -1.67 31.86
N LEU A 13 -1.90 -2.27 32.02
CA LEU A 13 -2.78 -2.64 30.94
C LEU A 13 -3.73 -1.52 30.49
N ILE A 14 -3.75 -0.39 31.21
CA ILE A 14 -4.54 0.78 30.81
C ILE A 14 -3.83 1.47 29.62
N PRO A 15 -4.52 1.61 28.46
CA PRO A 15 -3.97 2.35 27.32
C PRO A 15 -3.60 3.79 27.69
N ASN A 16 -2.55 4.31 27.09
CA ASN A 16 -2.10 5.67 27.35
C ASN A 16 -3.19 6.74 27.10
N ALA A 17 -4.09 6.51 26.16
CA ALA A 17 -5.21 7.41 25.88
C ALA A 17 -6.21 7.53 27.04
N TYR A 18 -6.33 6.51 27.91
CA TYR A 18 -7.24 6.48 29.06
C TYR A 18 -6.56 6.79 30.40
N ARG A 19 -5.26 7.08 30.40
CA ARG A 19 -4.54 7.46 31.63
C ARG A 19 -4.80 8.93 31.98
N ASN A 20 -5.40 9.15 33.14
CA ASN A 20 -5.65 10.51 33.68
C ASN A 20 -4.40 11.16 34.28
N GLY A 21 -3.34 10.41 34.49
CA GLY A 21 -2.07 10.87 35.07
C GLY A 21 -0.92 10.76 34.06
N LYS A 22 0.27 10.43 34.60
CA LYS A 22 1.48 10.29 33.79
C LYS A 22 1.35 9.16 32.80
N LYS A 23 1.54 9.50 31.50
CA LYS A 23 1.58 8.52 30.41
C LYS A 23 2.88 7.70 30.46
N ASP A 24 2.79 6.45 30.05
CA ASP A 24 3.95 5.60 29.84
C ASP A 24 4.69 6.03 28.56
N LYS A 25 5.82 6.70 28.73
CA LYS A 25 6.62 7.22 27.62
C LYS A 25 7.20 6.12 26.72
N ASN A 26 7.43 4.91 27.26
CA ASN A 26 7.99 3.81 26.49
C ASN A 26 7.04 3.33 25.36
N ARG A 27 5.74 3.62 25.49
CA ARG A 27 4.71 3.29 24.48
C ARG A 27 4.43 4.41 23.49
N LEU A 28 5.20 5.51 23.54
CA LEU A 28 5.03 6.67 22.67
C LEU A 28 6.24 6.79 21.75
N PHE A 29 6.03 7.30 20.56
CA PHE A 29 7.10 7.72 19.66
C PHE A 29 7.59 9.15 20.05
N THR A 30 7.99 9.34 21.32
CA THR A 30 8.29 10.68 21.86
C THR A 30 9.44 11.39 21.15
N ASP A 31 10.44 10.62 20.73
CA ASP A 31 11.66 11.14 20.08
C ASP A 31 11.83 10.65 18.64
N ILE A 32 10.82 9.93 18.13
CA ILE A 32 10.81 9.34 16.79
C ILE A 32 9.73 10.03 15.98
N HIS A 33 10.14 10.97 15.15
CA HIS A 33 9.23 11.72 14.29
C HIS A 33 9.76 11.74 12.87
N TYR A 34 8.94 11.36 11.92
CA TYR A 34 9.24 11.60 10.53
C TYR A 34 9.04 13.08 10.21
N LYS A 35 10.13 13.75 9.81
CA LYS A 35 10.15 15.19 9.50
C LYS A 35 10.19 15.47 7.99
N GLY A 36 10.22 14.42 7.17
CA GLY A 36 10.25 14.55 5.72
C GLY A 36 8.87 14.83 5.12
N ALA A 37 8.84 15.11 3.83
CA ALA A 37 7.59 15.19 3.09
C ALA A 37 6.88 13.83 3.04
N PRO A 38 5.53 13.78 3.08
CA PRO A 38 4.80 12.54 2.88
C PRO A 38 5.17 11.85 1.56
N TRP A 39 4.96 10.55 1.47
CA TRP A 39 5.23 9.82 0.23
C TRP A 39 4.47 10.41 -0.95
N VAL A 40 3.16 10.62 -0.76
CA VAL A 40 2.29 11.29 -1.73
C VAL A 40 1.49 12.39 -1.03
N THR A 41 1.44 13.57 -1.64
CA THR A 41 0.59 14.68 -1.21
C THR A 41 -0.29 15.12 -2.37
N ARG A 42 -1.62 15.10 -2.21
CA ARG A 42 -2.56 15.67 -3.16
C ARG A 42 -2.56 17.20 -3.03
N ALA A 43 -1.81 17.87 -3.92
CA ALA A 43 -1.55 19.32 -3.80
C ALA A 43 -2.74 20.19 -4.24
N SER A 44 -3.63 19.67 -5.10
CA SER A 44 -4.83 20.38 -5.59
C SER A 44 -6.09 20.12 -4.74
N ARG A 45 -5.92 19.64 -3.51
CA ARG A 45 -7.06 19.50 -2.59
C ARG A 45 -7.64 20.89 -2.26
N PRO A 46 -8.97 21.07 -2.35
CA PRO A 46 -9.59 22.39 -2.17
C PRO A 46 -9.67 22.85 -0.71
N PHE A 47 -9.18 22.05 0.23
CA PHE A 47 -9.18 22.33 1.67
C PHE A 47 -7.90 21.80 2.33
N GLU A 48 -7.53 22.40 3.47
CA GLU A 48 -6.43 21.93 4.31
C GLU A 48 -6.98 21.02 5.42
N ILE A 49 -6.26 19.92 5.68
CA ILE A 49 -6.55 19.04 6.81
C ILE A 49 -5.71 19.49 7.99
N THR A 50 -6.31 20.26 8.91
CA THR A 50 -5.63 20.79 10.11
C THR A 50 -5.68 19.83 11.28
N ARG A 51 -6.64 18.90 11.29
CA ARG A 51 -6.80 17.86 12.32
C ARG A 51 -7.21 16.58 11.63
N GLY A 52 -6.45 15.53 11.83
CA GLY A 52 -6.70 14.24 11.20
C GLY A 52 -5.42 13.45 11.01
N LEU A 53 -5.30 12.82 9.85
CA LEU A 53 -4.21 11.92 9.53
C LEU A 53 -3.25 12.52 8.47
N GLU A 54 -3.22 13.84 8.30
CA GLU A 54 -2.38 14.48 7.29
C GLU A 54 -0.92 14.05 7.43
N GLY A 55 -0.36 13.56 6.33
CA GLY A 55 1.01 13.09 6.25
C GLY A 55 1.32 11.77 6.97
N ARG A 56 0.33 11.12 7.58
CA ARG A 56 0.51 9.80 8.21
C ARG A 56 0.59 8.69 7.18
N HIS A 57 1.41 7.69 7.44
CA HIS A 57 1.56 6.51 6.57
C HIS A 57 1.01 5.29 7.29
N ILE A 58 -0.02 4.71 6.73
CA ILE A 58 -0.77 3.59 7.31
C ILE A 58 -0.75 2.42 6.33
N ALA A 59 -0.38 1.24 6.82
CA ALA A 59 -0.56 0.01 6.09
C ALA A 59 -1.85 -0.69 6.55
N LEU A 60 -2.75 -0.94 5.63
CA LEU A 60 -4.04 -1.56 5.91
C LEU A 60 -4.31 -2.65 4.87
N TRP A 61 -4.79 -3.80 5.30
CA TRP A 61 -5.19 -4.83 4.35
C TRP A 61 -6.48 -5.57 4.75
N GLN A 62 -7.21 -5.91 3.70
CA GLN A 62 -8.38 -6.79 3.75
C GLN A 62 -7.90 -8.24 3.77
N SER A 63 -8.15 -8.97 4.82
CA SER A 63 -7.85 -10.38 5.03
C SER A 63 -6.96 -11.07 3.96
N HIS A 64 -7.48 -12.04 3.25
CA HIS A 64 -6.77 -12.91 2.31
C HIS A 64 -7.31 -12.75 0.88
N GLY A 65 -6.67 -13.46 -0.05
CA GLY A 65 -7.11 -13.56 -1.43
C GLY A 65 -6.95 -14.98 -1.97
N ARG A 66 -7.23 -15.13 -3.24
CA ARG A 66 -7.02 -16.39 -3.94
C ARG A 66 -5.53 -16.69 -4.03
N TYR A 67 -5.15 -17.93 -3.72
CA TYR A 67 -3.76 -18.38 -3.75
C TYR A 67 -3.64 -19.72 -4.48
N TYR A 68 -2.42 -20.08 -4.85
CA TYR A 68 -2.12 -21.37 -5.44
C TYR A 68 -1.88 -22.41 -4.35
N ILE A 69 -2.67 -23.50 -4.39
CA ILE A 69 -2.59 -24.62 -3.46
C ILE A 69 -1.57 -25.61 -4.00
N ASN A 70 -0.31 -25.50 -3.55
CA ASN A 70 0.81 -26.29 -4.05
C ASN A 70 0.53 -27.81 -4.02
N SER A 71 -0.09 -28.32 -2.95
CA SER A 71 -0.40 -29.75 -2.81
C SER A 71 -1.48 -30.28 -3.74
N LYS A 72 -2.24 -29.39 -4.39
CA LYS A 72 -3.37 -29.72 -5.28
C LYS A 72 -3.20 -29.22 -6.70
N ASP A 73 -2.08 -28.58 -7.01
CA ASP A 73 -1.78 -27.97 -8.32
C ASP A 73 -2.93 -27.10 -8.86
N LYS A 74 -3.53 -26.28 -8.00
CA LYS A 74 -4.68 -25.46 -8.38
C LYS A 74 -4.82 -24.17 -7.57
N TRP A 75 -5.47 -23.18 -8.17
CA TRP A 75 -5.85 -21.96 -7.50
C TRP A 75 -7.13 -22.15 -6.65
N GLY A 76 -7.16 -21.63 -5.44
CA GLY A 76 -8.29 -21.71 -4.52
C GLY A 76 -8.37 -20.51 -3.60
N TRP A 77 -9.54 -20.31 -3.00
CA TRP A 77 -9.72 -19.34 -1.93
C TRP A 77 -9.03 -19.82 -0.65
N GLN A 78 -8.51 -18.91 0.15
CA GLN A 78 -7.85 -19.26 1.40
C GLN A 78 -8.88 -19.70 2.46
N ARG A 79 -10.07 -19.12 2.42
CA ARG A 79 -11.16 -19.49 3.33
C ARG A 79 -12.31 -20.16 2.62
N PRO A 80 -13.00 -21.11 3.29
CA PRO A 80 -14.20 -21.74 2.75
C PRO A 80 -15.32 -20.70 2.63
N ARG A 81 -16.32 -21.04 1.82
CA ARG A 81 -17.57 -20.28 1.81
C ARG A 81 -18.30 -20.45 3.14
N LEU A 82 -18.77 -19.32 3.67
CA LEU A 82 -19.69 -19.23 4.79
C LEU A 82 -20.91 -18.48 4.27
N PHE A 83 -22.09 -19.11 4.27
CA PHE A 83 -23.28 -18.61 3.61
C PHE A 83 -23.02 -18.36 2.10
N CYS A 84 -23.30 -17.15 1.60
CA CYS A 84 -23.15 -16.78 0.20
C CYS A 84 -21.76 -16.19 -0.16
N THR A 85 -20.88 -15.99 0.81
CA THR A 85 -19.58 -15.35 0.60
C THR A 85 -18.44 -16.10 1.30
N SER A 86 -17.22 -15.62 1.15
CA SER A 86 -16.05 -16.02 1.93
C SER A 86 -15.44 -14.80 2.59
N GLU A 87 -14.63 -14.99 3.63
CA GLU A 87 -13.89 -13.88 4.24
C GLU A 87 -13.03 -13.15 3.22
N ASP A 88 -12.38 -13.89 2.31
CA ASP A 88 -11.55 -13.35 1.24
C ASP A 88 -12.25 -12.27 0.40
N GLN A 89 -13.56 -12.34 0.29
CA GLN A 89 -14.39 -11.40 -0.48
C GLN A 89 -15.13 -10.40 0.42
N PHE A 90 -15.56 -10.85 1.59
CA PHE A 90 -16.38 -10.04 2.48
C PHE A 90 -15.63 -8.84 3.02
N THR A 91 -14.42 -9.02 3.57
CA THR A 91 -13.66 -7.92 4.16
C THR A 91 -13.30 -6.84 3.15
N GLN A 92 -12.96 -7.19 1.92
CA GLN A 92 -12.65 -6.21 0.89
C GLN A 92 -13.85 -5.36 0.47
N SER A 93 -15.09 -5.88 0.59
CA SER A 93 -16.31 -5.18 0.19
C SER A 93 -16.59 -3.91 1.02
N PHE A 94 -15.97 -3.77 2.17
CA PHE A 94 -16.07 -2.55 2.98
C PHE A 94 -14.72 -1.84 3.20
N ILE A 95 -13.61 -2.54 3.13
CA ILE A 95 -12.28 -1.91 3.30
C ILE A 95 -11.94 -1.07 2.07
N LEU A 96 -12.07 -1.62 0.86
CA LEU A 96 -11.69 -0.91 -0.36
C LEU A 96 -12.58 0.31 -0.65
N PRO A 97 -13.93 0.20 -0.64
CA PRO A 97 -14.77 1.33 -1.01
C PRO A 97 -15.05 2.32 0.12
N TYR A 98 -14.77 1.97 1.39
CA TYR A 98 -15.14 2.83 2.52
C TYR A 98 -13.95 3.16 3.41
N LEU A 99 -13.33 2.17 4.08
CA LEU A 99 -12.34 2.46 5.12
C LEU A 99 -11.08 3.14 4.55
N ILE A 100 -10.55 2.64 3.44
CA ILE A 100 -9.37 3.24 2.81
C ILE A 100 -9.67 4.68 2.35
N PRO A 101 -10.74 4.96 1.57
CA PRO A 101 -11.11 6.32 1.21
C PRO A 101 -11.36 7.25 2.41
N MET A 102 -11.95 6.76 3.50
CA MET A 102 -12.14 7.57 4.72
C MET A 102 -10.80 7.98 5.34
N LEU A 103 -9.83 7.07 5.43
CA LEU A 103 -8.50 7.37 5.95
C LEU A 103 -7.75 8.35 5.03
N GLU A 104 -7.83 8.17 3.71
CA GLU A 104 -7.21 9.05 2.72
C GLU A 104 -7.86 10.45 2.70
N ASN A 105 -9.17 10.53 2.86
CA ASN A 105 -9.88 11.79 3.02
C ASN A 105 -9.51 12.51 4.32
N ALA A 106 -9.13 11.77 5.36
CA ALA A 106 -8.55 12.32 6.58
C ALA A 106 -7.06 12.71 6.45
N GLY A 107 -6.43 12.48 5.28
CA GLY A 107 -5.07 12.91 4.95
C GLY A 107 -4.01 11.82 4.98
N ALA A 108 -4.36 10.56 5.30
CA ALA A 108 -3.39 9.48 5.34
C ALA A 108 -2.89 9.07 3.96
N ASN A 109 -1.63 8.63 3.90
CA ASN A 109 -1.12 7.79 2.83
C ASN A 109 -1.40 6.33 3.20
N VAL A 110 -2.34 5.68 2.50
CA VAL A 110 -2.73 4.30 2.80
C VAL A 110 -2.13 3.34 1.78
N PHE A 111 -1.29 2.44 2.27
CA PHE A 111 -0.75 1.32 1.51
C PHE A 111 -1.54 0.04 1.81
N THR A 112 -1.79 -0.76 0.78
CA THR A 112 -2.31 -2.12 0.93
C THR A 112 -1.41 -3.11 0.18
N PRO A 113 -1.02 -4.23 0.80
CA PRO A 113 -0.15 -5.24 0.17
C PRO A 113 -0.87 -6.05 -0.92
N ARG A 114 -2.18 -5.96 -1.02
CA ARG A 114 -2.99 -6.51 -2.12
C ARG A 114 -3.41 -5.39 -3.07
N GLU A 115 -3.68 -5.74 -4.33
CA GLU A 115 -4.25 -4.78 -5.28
C GLU A 115 -5.55 -4.19 -4.73
N ARG A 116 -5.67 -2.87 -4.80
CA ARG A 116 -6.82 -2.12 -4.31
C ARG A 116 -7.83 -1.76 -5.40
N ASP A 117 -7.38 -1.71 -6.66
CA ASP A 117 -8.24 -1.35 -7.78
C ASP A 117 -9.03 -2.56 -8.27
N THR A 118 -10.33 -2.42 -8.33
CA THR A 118 -11.25 -3.45 -8.83
C THR A 118 -11.39 -3.47 -10.35
N GLN A 119 -10.75 -2.52 -11.05
CA GLN A 119 -10.73 -2.47 -12.51
C GLN A 119 -9.99 -3.68 -13.09
N LYS A 120 -10.66 -4.40 -13.99
CA LYS A 120 -10.10 -5.59 -14.66
C LYS A 120 -9.15 -5.24 -15.81
N ARG A 121 -9.27 -4.05 -16.34
CA ARG A 121 -8.36 -3.53 -17.36
C ARG A 121 -7.11 -2.96 -16.71
N GLU A 122 -6.00 -3.07 -17.42
CA GLU A 122 -4.72 -2.48 -17.02
C GLU A 122 -4.02 -1.96 -18.26
N ILE A 123 -3.63 -0.71 -18.23
CA ILE A 123 -2.83 -0.06 -19.25
C ILE A 123 -1.55 0.42 -18.59
N ILE A 124 -0.42 0.03 -19.16
CA ILE A 124 0.89 0.51 -18.71
C ILE A 124 1.51 1.29 -19.85
N VAL A 125 1.94 2.49 -19.53
CA VAL A 125 2.71 3.36 -20.42
C VAL A 125 4.10 3.49 -19.84
N ASP A 126 5.13 3.16 -20.63
CA ASP A 126 6.49 2.96 -20.17
C ASP A 126 7.50 3.63 -21.09
N ASN A 127 8.60 4.15 -20.53
CA ASN A 127 9.68 4.75 -21.30
C ASN A 127 10.47 3.75 -22.16
N ASP A 128 10.44 2.48 -21.85
CA ASP A 128 11.07 1.40 -22.63
C ASP A 128 10.17 0.85 -23.75
N GLY A 129 9.04 1.53 -23.99
CA GLY A 129 8.06 1.19 -25.00
C GLY A 129 6.90 0.36 -24.45
N ASN A 130 5.75 0.59 -25.06
CA ASN A 130 4.54 -0.11 -24.70
C ASN A 130 4.53 -1.49 -25.35
N ARG A 131 3.85 -2.41 -24.70
CA ARG A 131 3.66 -3.72 -25.28
C ARG A 131 2.83 -3.65 -26.55
N ASN A 132 3.22 -4.39 -27.59
CA ASN A 132 2.61 -4.41 -28.92
C ASN A 132 1.07 -4.39 -28.89
N GLY A 133 0.48 -3.49 -29.68
CA GLY A 133 -0.96 -3.41 -29.94
C GLY A 133 -1.73 -2.35 -29.15
N THR A 134 -1.04 -1.40 -28.49
CA THR A 134 -1.67 -0.24 -27.88
C THR A 134 -1.19 1.04 -28.55
N ASN A 135 -2.08 2.05 -28.64
CA ASN A 135 -1.74 3.40 -29.11
C ASN A 135 -1.28 4.30 -27.93
N SER A 136 -0.91 3.71 -26.79
CA SER A 136 -0.37 4.45 -25.65
C SER A 136 0.98 5.07 -26.01
N LEU A 137 1.24 6.27 -25.51
CA LEU A 137 2.43 7.04 -25.86
C LEU A 137 3.18 7.48 -24.60
N TYR A 138 4.49 7.29 -24.59
CA TYR A 138 5.41 7.97 -23.69
C TYR A 138 6.17 9.04 -24.45
N LEU A 139 6.18 10.26 -23.92
CA LEU A 139 6.80 11.42 -24.57
C LEU A 139 7.71 12.17 -23.60
N GLU A 140 8.84 12.67 -24.10
CA GLU A 140 9.75 13.54 -23.37
C GLU A 140 9.80 14.93 -24.02
N VAL A 141 9.30 15.93 -23.31
CA VAL A 141 9.41 17.32 -23.68
C VAL A 141 10.66 17.91 -23.03
N LYS A 142 11.57 18.38 -23.86
CA LYS A 142 12.86 18.99 -23.46
C LYS A 142 12.71 20.49 -23.30
N SER A 143 13.54 21.08 -22.46
CA SER A 143 13.74 22.52 -22.40
C SER A 143 15.15 22.90 -22.89
N ARG A 144 15.45 24.20 -22.89
CA ARG A 144 16.82 24.67 -23.24
C ARG A 144 17.87 24.19 -22.24
N LYS A 145 17.48 23.94 -20.97
CA LYS A 145 18.39 23.62 -19.86
C LYS A 145 18.22 22.23 -19.29
N ALA A 146 17.05 21.60 -19.45
CA ALA A 146 16.76 20.29 -18.89
C ALA A 146 16.48 19.27 -20.00
N ARG A 147 17.13 18.13 -19.88
CA ARG A 147 16.96 16.96 -20.77
C ARG A 147 16.68 15.76 -19.91
N TRP A 148 15.96 14.83 -20.46
CA TRP A 148 15.78 13.51 -19.86
C TRP A 148 16.97 12.63 -20.20
N GLU A 149 17.53 11.98 -19.18
CA GLU A 149 18.69 11.10 -19.29
C GLU A 149 18.34 9.74 -18.66
N LYS A 150 19.02 8.69 -19.13
CA LYS A 150 18.85 7.34 -18.57
C LYS A 150 19.54 7.26 -17.22
N THR A 151 18.89 6.62 -16.23
CA THR A 151 19.51 6.32 -14.93
C THR A 151 20.49 5.13 -15.06
N SER A 152 21.36 4.96 -14.08
CA SER A 152 22.20 3.75 -13.95
C SER A 152 21.45 2.59 -13.27
N LEU A 153 20.30 2.86 -12.63
CA LEU A 153 19.48 1.86 -11.99
C LEU A 153 18.49 1.26 -13.00
N PRO A 154 18.10 -0.01 -12.82
CA PRO A 154 17.04 -0.61 -13.62
C PRO A 154 15.72 0.09 -13.39
N GLY A 155 14.78 -0.07 -14.30
CA GLY A 155 13.40 0.40 -14.20
C GLY A 155 12.41 -0.70 -14.54
N PHE A 156 11.16 -0.34 -14.60
CA PHE A 156 10.09 -1.21 -15.03
C PHE A 156 10.15 -1.43 -16.55
N ALA A 157 9.84 -2.65 -17.01
CA ALA A 157 9.40 -2.88 -18.38
C ALA A 157 8.48 -4.09 -18.46
N GLN A 158 7.36 -3.95 -19.13
CA GLN A 158 6.44 -5.07 -19.35
C GLN A 158 6.88 -5.91 -20.54
N ARG A 159 7.87 -6.79 -20.37
CA ARG A 159 8.38 -7.69 -21.43
C ARG A 159 7.46 -8.88 -21.72
N LYS A 160 6.61 -9.26 -20.74
CA LYS A 160 5.77 -10.46 -20.79
C LYS A 160 4.31 -10.14 -20.41
N ARG A 161 3.37 -11.01 -20.82
CA ARG A 161 1.99 -10.97 -20.30
C ARG A 161 1.86 -11.68 -18.97
N ILE A 162 2.59 -12.77 -18.83
CA ILE A 162 2.54 -13.66 -17.69
C ILE A 162 3.99 -13.81 -17.21
N TYR A 163 4.17 -13.68 -15.92
CA TYR A 163 5.44 -13.79 -15.23
C TYR A 163 5.48 -15.09 -14.44
N ALA A 164 6.58 -15.79 -14.54
CA ALA A 164 6.85 -16.96 -13.71
C ALA A 164 7.28 -16.54 -12.29
N GLU A 165 7.36 -17.52 -11.41
CA GLU A 165 7.91 -17.36 -10.07
C GLU A 165 9.31 -16.75 -10.12
N GLY A 166 9.54 -15.69 -9.33
CA GLY A 166 10.84 -15.03 -9.20
C GLY A 166 11.16 -13.99 -10.28
N GLU A 167 10.37 -13.88 -11.33
CA GLU A 167 10.55 -12.82 -12.33
C GLU A 167 10.09 -11.46 -11.80
N ASN A 168 10.89 -10.42 -12.07
CA ASN A 168 10.63 -9.08 -11.57
C ASN A 168 10.65 -8.05 -12.72
N PRO A 169 9.50 -7.48 -13.12
CA PRO A 169 9.43 -6.52 -14.21
C PRO A 169 10.16 -5.21 -13.93
N PHE A 170 10.45 -4.86 -12.68
CA PHE A 170 11.22 -3.66 -12.32
C PHE A 170 12.74 -3.80 -12.52
N LEU A 171 13.19 -4.96 -12.95
CA LEU A 171 14.58 -5.22 -13.33
C LEU A 171 14.78 -5.36 -14.85
N ASP A 172 13.69 -5.33 -15.62
CA ASP A 172 13.70 -5.61 -17.06
C ASP A 172 13.83 -4.34 -17.93
N GLY A 173 13.66 -3.17 -17.34
CA GLY A 173 13.63 -1.89 -18.02
C GLY A 173 14.66 -0.88 -17.52
N THR A 174 14.40 0.37 -17.86
CA THR A 174 15.24 1.53 -17.52
C THR A 174 14.39 2.65 -16.99
N ALA A 175 14.97 3.55 -16.22
CA ALA A 175 14.28 4.76 -15.79
C ALA A 175 15.00 6.02 -16.33
N ARG A 176 14.28 7.13 -16.36
CA ARG A 176 14.72 8.42 -16.88
C ARG A 176 14.80 9.44 -15.75
N PHE A 177 15.72 10.39 -15.83
CA PHE A 177 15.75 11.51 -14.88
C PHE A 177 15.99 12.85 -15.61
N ALA A 178 15.55 13.94 -14.98
CA ALA A 178 15.84 15.28 -15.42
C ALA A 178 16.24 16.17 -14.22
N GLN A 179 17.15 17.11 -14.45
CA GLN A 179 17.51 18.12 -13.44
C GLN A 179 16.32 19.03 -13.16
N THR A 180 16.15 19.40 -11.89
CA THR A 180 15.04 20.26 -11.47
C THR A 180 15.25 21.71 -11.88
N GLU A 181 14.14 22.40 -12.16
CA GLU A 181 14.07 23.84 -12.46
C GLU A 181 12.95 24.49 -11.64
N LYS A 182 13.15 25.73 -11.18
CA LYS A 182 12.17 26.39 -10.29
C LYS A 182 10.90 26.86 -11.01
N LYS A 183 11.02 27.62 -12.11
CA LYS A 183 9.87 28.24 -12.81
C LYS A 183 9.99 28.31 -14.33
N LYS A 184 11.19 28.39 -14.87
CA LYS A 184 11.45 28.56 -16.32
C LYS A 184 12.12 27.30 -16.87
N ASN A 185 12.02 27.11 -18.20
CA ASN A 185 12.68 26.00 -18.88
C ASN A 185 12.23 24.61 -18.37
N LYS A 186 10.93 24.43 -18.17
CA LYS A 186 10.38 23.16 -17.71
C LYS A 186 10.53 22.07 -18.75
N ALA A 187 10.88 20.88 -18.31
CA ALA A 187 10.84 19.65 -19.07
C ALA A 187 9.72 18.77 -18.51
N PHE A 188 9.12 17.94 -19.35
CA PHE A 188 8.02 17.06 -18.96
C PHE A 188 8.27 15.66 -19.47
N ALA A 189 7.85 14.68 -18.69
CA ALA A 189 7.59 13.31 -19.13
C ALA A 189 6.07 13.10 -19.12
N GLU A 190 5.53 12.55 -20.18
CA GLU A 190 4.10 12.42 -20.41
C GLU A 190 3.75 10.96 -20.72
N TRP A 191 2.73 10.45 -20.07
CA TRP A 191 2.20 9.10 -20.27
C TRP A 191 0.73 9.19 -20.69
N VAL A 192 0.48 8.95 -21.98
CA VAL A 192 -0.85 8.98 -22.60
C VAL A 192 -1.33 7.55 -22.78
N PRO A 193 -2.28 7.06 -21.98
CA PRO A 193 -2.82 5.71 -22.10
C PRO A 193 -3.78 5.60 -23.28
N ASP A 194 -3.86 4.42 -23.89
CA ASP A 194 -4.96 4.04 -24.77
C ASP A 194 -5.99 3.27 -23.95
N ILE A 195 -6.97 4.00 -23.40
CA ILE A 195 -7.99 3.46 -22.50
C ILE A 195 -8.98 2.59 -23.27
N PRO A 196 -9.14 1.30 -22.95
CA PRO A 196 -9.99 0.39 -23.73
C PRO A 196 -11.49 0.64 -23.57
N GLU A 197 -11.91 1.17 -22.44
CA GLU A 197 -13.32 1.48 -22.11
C GLU A 197 -13.38 2.63 -21.11
N THR A 198 -14.37 3.52 -21.26
CA THR A 198 -14.60 4.61 -20.31
C THR A 198 -14.91 4.04 -18.93
N GLY A 199 -14.26 4.54 -17.87
CA GLY A 199 -14.46 4.06 -16.52
C GLY A 199 -13.46 4.61 -15.52
N GLU A 200 -13.52 4.10 -14.30
CA GLU A 200 -12.60 4.45 -13.22
C GLU A 200 -11.36 3.55 -13.25
N TYR A 201 -10.20 4.17 -13.13
CA TYR A 201 -8.89 3.53 -13.11
C TYR A 201 -8.06 4.13 -11.98
N ALA A 202 -7.49 3.28 -11.15
CA ALA A 202 -6.44 3.73 -10.24
C ALA A 202 -5.17 4.07 -11.04
N VAL A 203 -4.53 5.15 -10.69
CA VAL A 203 -3.27 5.60 -11.28
C VAL A 203 -2.13 5.32 -10.33
N TYR A 204 -1.14 4.59 -10.83
CA TYR A 204 0.11 4.29 -10.14
C TYR A 204 1.28 4.79 -10.97
N VAL A 205 2.26 5.36 -10.29
CA VAL A 205 3.51 5.79 -10.92
C VAL A 205 4.67 4.95 -10.39
N SER A 206 5.71 4.80 -11.19
CA SER A 206 7.00 4.26 -10.75
C SER A 206 8.14 5.23 -11.04
N TYR A 207 9.20 5.14 -10.27
CA TYR A 207 10.42 5.91 -10.37
C TYR A 207 11.55 5.20 -9.61
N GLN A 208 12.79 5.66 -9.79
CA GLN A 208 13.91 5.24 -8.97
C GLN A 208 14.26 6.34 -7.96
N SER A 209 14.51 5.96 -6.69
CA SER A 209 15.04 6.86 -5.68
C SER A 209 16.54 7.05 -5.92
N LEU A 210 16.91 8.20 -6.47
CA LEU A 210 18.30 8.58 -6.71
C LEU A 210 18.85 9.38 -5.52
N PRO A 211 20.18 9.42 -5.31
CA PRO A 211 20.76 10.14 -4.15
C PRO A 211 20.37 11.62 -4.05
N ASN A 212 20.08 12.25 -5.18
CA ASN A 212 19.68 13.65 -5.29
C ASN A 212 18.22 13.84 -5.71
N SER A 213 17.37 12.82 -5.57
CA SER A 213 15.93 12.94 -5.80
C SER A 213 15.29 14.00 -4.91
N VAL A 214 14.30 14.71 -5.45
CA VAL A 214 13.54 15.72 -4.71
C VAL A 214 12.37 15.11 -3.95
N SER A 215 11.89 15.82 -2.93
CA SER A 215 10.74 15.40 -2.12
C SER A 215 9.40 15.99 -2.59
N ASP A 216 9.39 16.78 -3.67
CA ASP A 216 8.22 17.47 -4.19
C ASP A 216 8.04 17.30 -5.71
N ALA A 217 8.41 16.12 -6.25
CA ALA A 217 8.24 15.81 -7.66
C ALA A 217 6.77 16.00 -8.08
N LYS A 218 6.54 16.88 -9.05
CA LYS A 218 5.22 17.35 -9.42
C LYS A 218 4.61 16.49 -10.51
N TYR A 219 3.59 15.70 -10.13
CA TYR A 219 2.76 14.95 -11.07
C TYR A 219 1.41 15.64 -11.29
N LEU A 220 0.95 15.65 -12.52
CA LEU A 220 -0.36 16.12 -12.93
C LEU A 220 -1.11 14.93 -13.55
N VAL A 221 -2.26 14.59 -13.00
CA VAL A 221 -3.17 13.59 -13.58
C VAL A 221 -4.30 14.34 -14.26
N PHE A 222 -4.33 14.29 -15.59
CA PHE A 222 -5.42 14.78 -16.42
C PHE A 222 -6.47 13.67 -16.53
N HIS A 223 -7.71 13.97 -16.23
CA HIS A 223 -8.79 12.99 -16.19
C HIS A 223 -10.13 13.64 -16.52
N ASN A 224 -11.15 12.86 -16.73
CA ASN A 224 -12.51 13.36 -16.99
C ASN A 224 -13.08 14.03 -15.73
N GLY A 225 -12.91 15.30 -15.59
CA GLY A 225 -13.25 16.10 -14.40
C GLY A 225 -12.18 17.15 -14.09
N GLY A 226 -11.10 17.18 -14.88
CA GLY A 226 -10.06 18.20 -14.78
C GLY A 226 -8.67 17.67 -14.54
N VAL A 227 -7.90 18.38 -13.72
CA VAL A 227 -6.50 18.05 -13.42
C VAL A 227 -6.31 17.97 -11.93
N THR A 228 -5.71 16.88 -11.48
CA THR A 228 -5.31 16.71 -10.07
C THR A 228 -3.78 16.76 -9.98
N GLU A 229 -3.27 17.66 -9.13
CA GLU A 229 -1.85 17.80 -8.86
C GLU A 229 -1.42 16.99 -7.63
N PHE A 230 -0.31 16.27 -7.76
CA PHE A 230 0.35 15.57 -6.67
C PHE A 230 1.80 16.01 -6.53
N LYS A 231 2.31 15.97 -5.30
CA LYS A 231 3.73 15.99 -5.00
C LYS A 231 4.12 14.62 -4.48
N VAL A 232 5.10 14.01 -5.11
CA VAL A 232 5.61 12.69 -4.75
C VAL A 232 7.03 12.84 -4.21
N ASN A 233 7.25 12.32 -3.02
CA ASN A 233 8.58 12.28 -2.43
C ASN A 233 9.39 11.14 -3.06
N GLN A 234 10.16 11.45 -4.08
CA GLN A 234 10.97 10.45 -4.80
C GLN A 234 12.26 10.03 -4.08
N ARG A 235 12.52 10.57 -2.88
CA ARG A 235 13.62 10.10 -2.01
C ARG A 235 13.33 8.74 -1.38
N ILE A 236 12.07 8.32 -1.35
CA ILE A 236 11.58 7.09 -0.74
C ILE A 236 10.66 6.36 -1.72
N GLY A 237 10.49 5.05 -1.54
CA GLY A 237 9.52 4.25 -2.30
C GLY A 237 9.82 4.06 -3.77
N GLY A 238 11.08 4.23 -4.23
CA GLY A 238 11.47 3.95 -5.61
C GLY A 238 11.51 2.46 -5.92
N GLY A 239 11.29 2.11 -7.20
CA GLY A 239 11.33 0.72 -7.69
C GLY A 239 10.07 -0.09 -7.36
N THR A 240 8.94 0.56 -7.18
CA THR A 240 7.64 -0.08 -6.96
C THR A 240 6.50 0.78 -7.51
N TRP A 241 5.26 0.26 -7.48
CA TRP A 241 4.06 1.01 -7.82
C TRP A 241 3.63 1.92 -6.67
N VAL A 242 3.50 3.21 -6.94
CA VAL A 242 3.05 4.25 -6.01
C VAL A 242 1.69 4.77 -6.43
N TYR A 243 0.67 4.53 -5.62
CA TYR A 243 -0.70 4.95 -5.88
C TYR A 243 -0.86 6.47 -5.72
N LEU A 244 -1.49 7.11 -6.71
CA LEU A 244 -1.84 8.53 -6.66
C LEU A 244 -3.32 8.75 -6.35
N GLY A 245 -4.21 8.03 -7.01
CA GLY A 245 -5.65 8.20 -6.89
C GLY A 245 -6.40 7.34 -7.90
N THR A 246 -7.73 7.30 -7.78
CA THR A 246 -8.62 6.68 -8.77
C THR A 246 -9.39 7.77 -9.49
N PHE A 247 -9.43 7.72 -10.83
CA PHE A 247 -10.00 8.75 -11.68
C PHE A 247 -10.76 8.16 -12.84
N THR A 248 -11.74 8.89 -13.35
CA THR A 248 -12.48 8.51 -14.54
C THR A 248 -11.70 8.94 -15.79
N PHE A 249 -11.50 8.01 -16.72
CA PHE A 249 -10.91 8.25 -18.04
C PHE A 249 -11.88 7.84 -19.12
N ASP A 250 -11.87 8.60 -20.23
CA ASP A 250 -12.61 8.25 -21.43
C ASP A 250 -11.83 7.28 -22.30
N LYS A 251 -12.57 6.45 -23.05
CA LYS A 251 -12.00 5.49 -23.99
C LYS A 251 -11.11 6.17 -25.03
N GLY A 252 -10.00 5.52 -25.37
CA GLY A 252 -9.03 5.96 -26.38
C GLY A 252 -7.87 6.72 -25.78
N SER A 253 -7.00 7.23 -26.65
CA SER A 253 -5.87 8.08 -26.28
C SER A 253 -6.29 9.54 -26.40
N ASN A 254 -6.28 10.26 -25.29
CA ASN A 254 -6.76 11.64 -25.18
C ASN A 254 -5.71 12.52 -24.49
N ASP A 255 -5.54 13.74 -24.95
CA ASP A 255 -4.65 14.75 -24.35
C ASP A 255 -5.18 15.30 -23.01
N TYR A 256 -6.45 15.05 -22.69
CA TYR A 256 -7.08 15.31 -21.39
C TYR A 256 -7.19 14.06 -20.50
N GLY A 257 -6.56 12.93 -20.88
CA GLY A 257 -6.55 11.67 -20.13
C GLY A 257 -5.13 11.11 -20.03
N MET A 258 -4.23 11.79 -19.28
CA MET A 258 -2.81 11.42 -19.22
C MET A 258 -2.20 11.76 -17.86
N VAL A 259 -0.99 11.27 -17.62
CA VAL A 259 -0.16 11.68 -16.50
C VAL A 259 1.06 12.45 -17.02
N VAL A 260 1.40 13.52 -16.32
CA VAL A 260 2.56 14.36 -16.64
C VAL A 260 3.43 14.54 -15.40
N LEU A 261 4.72 14.28 -15.52
CA LEU A 261 5.73 14.63 -14.52
C LEU A 261 6.48 15.88 -15.00
N SER A 262 6.46 16.92 -14.19
CA SER A 262 7.24 18.14 -14.44
C SER A 262 8.57 18.07 -13.67
N ASN A 263 9.65 18.59 -14.28
CA ASN A 263 10.91 18.83 -13.56
C ASN A 263 10.86 20.09 -12.66
N GLU A 264 9.69 20.72 -12.52
CA GLU A 264 9.52 21.84 -11.60
C GLU A 264 9.60 21.37 -10.16
N SER A 265 10.54 21.94 -9.40
CA SER A 265 10.69 21.68 -7.97
C SER A 265 11.21 22.95 -7.24
N ARG A 266 10.91 23.06 -5.95
CA ARG A 266 11.52 24.06 -5.09
C ARG A 266 12.92 23.65 -4.66
N GLU A 267 13.23 22.35 -4.75
CA GLU A 267 14.50 21.76 -4.39
C GLU A 267 15.43 21.66 -5.61
N LYS A 268 16.74 21.75 -5.35
CA LYS A 268 17.75 21.44 -6.36
C LYS A 268 18.04 19.94 -6.31
N GLY A 269 17.85 19.28 -7.43
CA GLY A 269 18.06 17.85 -7.52
C GLY A 269 17.55 17.29 -8.84
N VAL A 270 16.99 16.10 -8.81
CA VAL A 270 16.41 15.43 -9.98
C VAL A 270 15.01 14.93 -9.70
N VAL A 271 14.19 14.88 -10.75
CA VAL A 271 12.98 14.06 -10.82
C VAL A 271 13.26 12.83 -11.66
N CYS A 272 12.66 11.70 -11.28
CA CYS A 272 12.81 10.44 -11.99
C CYS A 272 11.46 9.99 -12.58
N ALA A 273 11.46 9.55 -13.81
CA ALA A 273 10.34 9.02 -14.58
C ALA A 273 10.62 7.58 -14.96
N ASP A 274 9.59 6.73 -14.85
CA ASP A 274 9.64 5.32 -15.26
C ASP A 274 8.28 4.99 -15.90
N ALA A 275 7.54 4.03 -15.43
CA ALA A 275 6.24 3.66 -15.96
C ALA A 275 5.07 4.30 -15.20
N VAL A 276 3.93 4.42 -15.88
CA VAL A 276 2.63 4.73 -15.27
C VAL A 276 1.64 3.63 -15.61
N ARG A 277 0.95 3.13 -14.57
CA ARG A 277 -0.07 2.09 -14.66
C ARG A 277 -1.44 2.67 -14.38
N PHE A 278 -2.40 2.36 -15.23
CA PHE A 278 -3.81 2.71 -15.12
C PHE A 278 -4.61 1.41 -14.95
N GLY A 279 -5.29 1.27 -13.83
CA GLY A 279 -6.11 0.11 -13.51
C GLY A 279 -5.39 -1.01 -12.76
N GLY A 280 -6.19 -1.88 -12.12
CA GLY A 280 -5.72 -3.02 -11.34
C GLY A 280 -5.30 -4.22 -12.17
N GLY A 281 -6.05 -4.51 -13.23
CA GLY A 281 -5.78 -5.59 -14.17
C GLY A 281 -6.12 -7.00 -13.69
N MET A 282 -5.83 -7.95 -14.56
CA MET A 282 -5.92 -9.38 -14.28
C MET A 282 -4.65 -9.88 -13.61
N GLY A 283 -4.78 -10.93 -12.78
CA GLY A 283 -3.63 -11.64 -12.25
C GLY A 283 -2.72 -12.17 -13.36
N ASN A 284 -1.43 -11.87 -13.27
CA ASN A 284 -0.45 -12.16 -14.30
C ASN A 284 0.76 -12.97 -13.80
N ILE A 285 0.71 -13.45 -12.56
CA ILE A 285 1.72 -14.35 -12.00
C ILE A 285 1.26 -15.79 -12.20
N ALA A 286 2.08 -16.60 -12.88
CA ALA A 286 1.78 -18.00 -13.11
C ALA A 286 2.32 -18.88 -11.98
N ARG A 287 1.48 -19.84 -11.56
CA ARG A 287 1.83 -20.95 -10.68
C ARG A 287 1.33 -22.25 -11.32
N GLY A 288 2.12 -23.31 -11.29
CA GLY A 288 1.76 -24.55 -12.02
C GLY A 288 1.44 -24.31 -13.52
N GLY A 289 2.14 -23.34 -14.14
CA GLY A 289 1.93 -22.99 -15.56
C GLY A 289 0.64 -22.19 -15.86
N LYS A 290 -0.15 -21.80 -14.85
CA LYS A 290 -1.42 -21.09 -15.04
C LYS A 290 -1.56 -19.91 -14.09
N THR A 291 -2.16 -18.81 -14.55
CA THR A 291 -2.58 -17.70 -13.69
C THR A 291 -3.87 -18.08 -12.93
N SER A 292 -4.27 -17.23 -11.99
CA SER A 292 -5.53 -17.42 -11.24
C SER A 292 -6.79 -17.36 -12.14
N GLY A 293 -6.68 -16.70 -13.29
CA GLY A 293 -7.80 -16.35 -14.17
C GLY A 293 -8.73 -15.27 -13.62
N LEU A 294 -8.34 -14.62 -12.52
CA LEU A 294 -9.14 -13.61 -11.84
C LEU A 294 -8.46 -12.22 -11.90
N PRO A 295 -9.23 -11.14 -11.68
CA PRO A 295 -8.66 -9.82 -11.40
C PRO A 295 -7.69 -9.85 -10.22
N ARG A 296 -6.60 -9.05 -10.30
CA ARG A 296 -5.52 -9.03 -9.32
C ARG A 296 -6.00 -8.69 -7.91
N TYR A 297 -7.02 -7.84 -7.75
CA TYR A 297 -7.57 -7.51 -6.43
C TYR A 297 -8.17 -8.71 -5.68
N LEU A 298 -8.50 -9.78 -6.39
CA LEU A 298 -8.98 -11.04 -5.81
C LEU A 298 -7.85 -12.00 -5.43
N GLU A 299 -6.62 -11.73 -5.86
CA GLU A 299 -5.46 -12.56 -5.54
C GLU A 299 -4.85 -12.21 -4.18
N GLY A 300 -4.07 -13.13 -3.63
CA GLY A 300 -3.29 -12.92 -2.42
C GLY A 300 -2.21 -11.86 -2.58
N ALA A 301 -1.73 -11.35 -1.46
CA ALA A 301 -0.72 -10.31 -1.40
C ALA A 301 0.62 -10.73 -2.02
N ARG A 302 0.94 -12.01 -2.00
CA ARG A 302 2.14 -12.59 -2.56
C ARG A 302 2.33 -12.24 -4.04
N TYR A 303 1.26 -12.34 -4.83
CA TYR A 303 1.30 -12.08 -6.28
C TYR A 303 1.33 -10.58 -6.58
N SER A 304 0.61 -9.79 -5.79
CA SER A 304 0.67 -8.34 -5.87
C SER A 304 2.07 -7.81 -5.53
N ALA A 305 2.74 -8.37 -4.52
CA ALA A 305 4.09 -7.99 -4.13
C ALA A 305 5.12 -8.31 -5.23
N GLN A 306 5.02 -9.48 -5.88
CA GLN A 306 5.86 -9.81 -7.03
C GLN A 306 5.62 -8.83 -8.18
N TRP A 307 4.37 -8.55 -8.53
CA TRP A 307 4.01 -7.59 -9.59
C TRP A 307 4.45 -6.15 -9.26
N ALA A 308 4.53 -5.82 -7.99
CA ALA A 308 5.03 -4.53 -7.50
C ALA A 308 6.56 -4.45 -7.41
N GLY A 309 7.31 -5.42 -7.93
CA GLY A 309 8.76 -5.38 -7.99
C GLY A 309 9.48 -5.70 -6.68
N MET A 310 8.78 -6.20 -5.68
CA MET A 310 9.43 -6.55 -4.41
C MET A 310 10.45 -7.69 -4.59
N PRO A 311 11.55 -7.71 -3.82
CA PRO A 311 12.54 -8.77 -3.87
C PRO A 311 11.96 -10.15 -3.57
N TYR A 312 12.48 -11.18 -4.22
CA TYR A 312 12.03 -12.57 -4.06
C TYR A 312 11.88 -13.02 -2.59
N PRO A 313 12.84 -12.77 -1.67
CA PRO A 313 12.71 -13.17 -0.27
C PRO A 313 11.54 -12.50 0.47
N VAL A 314 11.02 -11.37 -0.01
CA VAL A 314 9.90 -10.67 0.60
C VAL A 314 8.61 -11.45 0.38
N TYR A 315 8.35 -11.90 -0.84
CA TYR A 315 7.08 -12.57 -1.19
C TYR A 315 7.17 -14.10 -1.29
N ALA A 316 8.37 -14.67 -1.26
CA ALA A 316 8.60 -16.10 -1.41
C ALA A 316 9.58 -16.63 -0.36
N GLY A 317 9.30 -16.40 0.92
CA GLY A 317 10.12 -16.84 2.04
C GLY A 317 10.23 -18.37 2.13
N TYR A 318 9.23 -19.08 1.64
CA TYR A 318 9.23 -20.54 1.48
C TYR A 318 9.68 -20.99 0.07
N LYS A 319 10.32 -20.06 -0.67
CA LYS A 319 10.89 -20.32 -1.99
C LYS A 319 9.87 -20.85 -3.00
N GLY A 320 8.63 -20.36 -2.91
CA GLY A 320 7.51 -20.77 -3.77
C GLY A 320 7.04 -22.22 -3.58
N LYS A 321 7.43 -22.89 -2.50
CA LYS A 321 7.01 -24.26 -2.19
C LYS A 321 5.71 -24.31 -1.38
N ASP A 322 5.37 -23.22 -0.72
CA ASP A 322 4.15 -23.06 0.08
C ASP A 322 3.60 -21.64 -0.09
N ASP A 323 2.73 -21.48 -1.10
CA ASP A 323 2.13 -20.19 -1.41
C ASP A 323 1.20 -19.69 -0.31
N LEU A 324 0.62 -20.58 0.50
CA LEU A 324 -0.20 -20.18 1.65
C LEU A 324 0.65 -19.46 2.71
N SER A 325 1.73 -20.11 3.13
CA SER A 325 2.65 -19.51 4.11
C SER A 325 3.35 -18.27 3.56
N ASP A 326 3.70 -18.27 2.27
CA ASP A 326 4.25 -17.09 1.60
C ASP A 326 3.23 -15.94 1.60
N ASP A 327 1.94 -16.18 1.30
CA ASP A 327 0.89 -15.16 1.32
C ASP A 327 0.58 -14.62 2.72
N ILE A 328 0.63 -15.47 3.74
CA ILE A 328 0.45 -15.04 5.14
C ILE A 328 1.59 -14.09 5.55
N ASN A 329 2.83 -14.45 5.23
CA ASN A 329 4.01 -13.72 5.68
C ASN A 329 4.30 -12.46 4.86
N VAL A 330 3.99 -12.45 3.56
CA VAL A 330 4.31 -11.31 2.70
C VAL A 330 3.65 -10.01 3.15
N ARG A 331 2.49 -10.08 3.76
CA ARG A 331 1.74 -8.90 4.22
C ARG A 331 2.56 -8.05 5.18
N SER A 332 3.20 -8.66 6.16
CA SER A 332 4.11 -7.97 7.08
C SER A 332 5.50 -7.73 6.46
N ARG A 333 6.04 -8.67 5.70
CA ARG A 333 7.36 -8.51 5.06
C ARG A 333 7.39 -7.40 4.02
N ALA A 334 6.30 -7.21 3.26
CA ALA A 334 6.18 -6.12 2.31
C ALA A 334 6.22 -4.75 3.01
N ILE A 335 5.53 -4.62 4.15
CA ILE A 335 5.56 -3.39 4.94
C ILE A 335 6.95 -3.16 5.52
N ASN A 336 7.60 -4.21 6.05
CA ASN A 336 8.96 -4.11 6.58
C ASN A 336 9.95 -3.69 5.48
N TYR A 337 9.85 -4.27 4.28
CA TYR A 337 10.68 -3.89 3.14
C TYR A 337 10.42 -2.43 2.71
N LEU A 338 9.16 -2.03 2.57
CA LEU A 338 8.83 -0.66 2.22
C LEU A 338 9.30 0.33 3.29
N SER A 339 9.21 -0.03 4.59
CA SER A 339 9.58 0.85 5.70
C SER A 339 11.07 0.81 6.07
N GLY A 340 11.81 -0.20 5.60
CA GLY A 340 13.23 -0.36 5.93
C GLY A 340 14.04 0.89 5.58
N GLY A 341 14.91 1.33 6.50
CA GLY A 341 15.67 2.58 6.40
C GLY A 341 14.90 3.82 6.84
N SER A 342 13.61 3.72 7.17
CA SER A 342 12.85 4.84 7.74
C SER A 342 13.12 5.01 9.24
N VAL A 343 12.68 6.15 9.80
CA VAL A 343 12.78 6.42 11.24
C VAL A 343 12.01 5.41 12.10
N PHE A 344 11.01 4.73 11.54
CA PHE A 344 10.22 3.71 12.24
C PHE A 344 10.77 2.29 12.06
N ASN A 345 11.67 2.08 11.09
CA ASN A 345 12.34 0.80 10.84
C ASN A 345 13.81 0.99 10.42
N PRO A 346 14.65 1.58 11.29
CA PRO A 346 16.00 2.00 10.92
C PRO A 346 16.99 0.85 10.75
N GLY A 347 16.72 -0.33 11.31
CA GLY A 347 17.62 -1.49 11.29
C GLY A 347 17.51 -2.36 10.05
N GLU A 348 16.50 -2.16 9.22
CA GLU A 348 16.25 -2.93 8.01
C GLU A 348 16.63 -2.14 6.77
N GLN A 349 17.06 -2.84 5.72
CA GLN A 349 17.20 -2.22 4.40
C GLN A 349 15.84 -2.25 3.67
N GLY A 350 15.51 -1.14 3.00
CA GLY A 350 14.26 -1.05 2.26
C GLY A 350 14.10 0.27 1.54
N LEU A 351 12.84 0.66 1.33
CA LEU A 351 12.50 1.81 0.49
C LEU A 351 12.24 3.10 1.28
N GLY A 352 12.42 3.11 2.60
CA GLY A 352 12.38 4.29 3.44
C GLY A 352 10.99 4.88 3.72
N VAL A 353 9.90 4.20 3.36
CA VAL A 353 8.53 4.71 3.58
C VAL A 353 8.19 4.65 5.07
N PRO A 354 7.85 5.78 5.72
CA PRO A 354 7.74 5.86 7.17
C PRO A 354 6.38 5.38 7.69
N PHE A 355 6.07 4.08 7.59
CA PHE A 355 4.84 3.52 8.15
C PHE A 355 4.84 3.60 9.67
N GLU A 356 3.84 4.27 10.21
CA GLU A 356 3.64 4.46 11.65
C GLU A 356 2.74 3.38 12.25
N MET A 357 1.86 2.82 11.45
CA MET A 357 0.85 1.86 11.89
C MET A 357 0.55 0.84 10.79
N SER A 358 0.29 -0.39 11.20
CA SER A 358 -0.25 -1.42 10.32
C SER A 358 -1.45 -2.12 10.99
N MET A 359 -2.46 -2.43 10.19
CA MET A 359 -3.67 -3.11 10.66
C MET A 359 -4.20 -4.09 9.60
N ALA A 360 -4.61 -5.27 10.06
CA ALA A 360 -5.32 -6.25 9.26
C ALA A 360 -6.76 -6.38 9.75
N LEU A 361 -7.70 -6.54 8.84
CA LEU A 361 -9.10 -6.79 9.13
C LEU A 361 -9.53 -8.16 8.62
N HIS A 362 -10.09 -8.94 9.52
CA HIS A 362 -10.56 -10.31 9.29
C HIS A 362 -12.00 -10.46 9.80
N SER A 363 -12.75 -11.41 9.26
CA SER A 363 -14.13 -11.70 9.66
C SER A 363 -14.36 -13.14 10.10
N ASP A 364 -13.31 -13.96 10.21
CA ASP A 364 -13.37 -15.39 10.53
C ASP A 364 -12.87 -15.76 11.94
N ALA A 365 -12.73 -14.76 12.82
CA ALA A 365 -12.13 -14.96 14.17
C ALA A 365 -12.95 -15.85 15.12
N GLY A 366 -14.06 -16.40 14.67
CA GLY A 366 -14.87 -17.32 15.45
C GLY A 366 -16.15 -17.71 14.76
N PHE A 367 -16.66 -18.85 15.13
CA PHE A 367 -17.87 -19.44 14.59
C PHE A 367 -18.70 -20.06 15.72
N LYS A 368 -20.00 -19.93 15.66
CA LYS A 368 -20.97 -20.64 16.50
C LYS A 368 -22.05 -21.26 15.62
N THR A 369 -22.55 -22.39 16.05
CA THR A 369 -23.63 -23.13 15.36
C THR A 369 -25.02 -22.64 15.73
N ASP A 370 -25.12 -21.69 16.64
CA ASP A 370 -26.36 -21.04 17.09
C ASP A 370 -26.29 -19.52 16.85
N ASP A 371 -27.38 -18.83 17.11
CA ASP A 371 -27.51 -17.39 16.89
C ASP A 371 -26.77 -16.52 17.93
N ARG A 372 -25.97 -17.11 18.82
CA ARG A 372 -25.24 -16.35 19.82
C ARG A 372 -24.12 -15.54 19.20
N ILE A 373 -23.97 -14.32 19.68
CA ILE A 373 -22.92 -13.40 19.23
C ILE A 373 -21.54 -13.98 19.54
N VAL A 374 -20.66 -14.03 18.56
CA VAL A 374 -19.24 -14.35 18.73
C VAL A 374 -18.48 -13.16 19.29
N GLY A 375 -18.77 -11.98 18.82
CA GLY A 375 -18.13 -10.73 19.21
C GLY A 375 -16.82 -10.43 18.48
N THR A 376 -16.23 -9.27 18.77
CA THR A 376 -15.01 -8.78 18.12
C THR A 376 -13.77 -9.17 18.88
N LEU A 377 -12.74 -9.66 18.16
CA LEU A 377 -11.45 -10.07 18.70
C LEU A 377 -10.35 -9.12 18.21
N GLY A 378 -9.51 -8.63 19.11
CA GLY A 378 -8.26 -7.94 18.78
C GLY A 378 -7.06 -8.87 18.98
N ILE A 379 -6.15 -8.86 18.01
CA ILE A 379 -4.90 -9.62 18.07
C ILE A 379 -3.74 -8.63 18.03
N TYR A 380 -2.78 -8.81 18.90
CA TYR A 380 -1.55 -8.03 18.96
C TYR A 380 -0.40 -8.94 19.40
N THR A 381 0.85 -8.48 19.29
CA THR A 381 1.99 -9.19 19.87
C THR A 381 2.89 -8.28 20.68
N THR A 382 3.29 -8.72 21.86
CA THR A 382 4.30 -8.08 22.72
C THR A 382 5.58 -8.89 22.83
N ASP A 383 5.60 -10.13 22.34
CA ASP A 383 6.65 -11.10 22.63
C ASP A 383 7.72 -11.17 21.52
N PHE A 384 7.51 -10.46 20.42
CA PHE A 384 8.46 -10.41 19.31
C PHE A 384 9.51 -9.30 19.54
N ASN A 385 10.74 -9.52 19.06
CA ASN A 385 11.86 -8.56 19.12
C ASN A 385 12.07 -7.96 20.53
N ASN A 386 12.17 -8.84 21.53
CA ASN A 386 12.35 -8.46 22.97
C ASN A 386 11.33 -7.41 23.44
N GLY A 387 10.09 -7.50 22.97
CA GLY A 387 9.01 -6.59 23.35
C GLY A 387 9.11 -5.19 22.74
N LYS A 388 9.94 -4.98 21.72
CA LYS A 388 10.15 -3.68 21.05
C LYS A 388 9.70 -3.69 19.61
N LEU A 389 9.15 -2.58 19.15
CA LEU A 389 9.04 -2.25 17.74
C LEU A 389 10.44 -1.94 17.18
N ALA A 390 10.60 -1.95 15.86
CA ALA A 390 11.90 -1.74 15.22
C ALA A 390 12.59 -0.42 15.62
N ALA A 391 11.81 0.62 15.89
CA ALA A 391 12.30 1.91 16.38
C ALA A 391 12.55 1.99 17.90
N GLY A 392 12.44 0.85 18.63
CA GLY A 392 12.70 0.79 20.07
C GLY A 392 11.51 1.08 20.99
N THR A 393 10.37 1.51 20.44
CA THR A 393 9.12 1.72 21.21
C THR A 393 8.60 0.39 21.76
N ASP A 394 8.05 0.39 22.96
CA ASP A 394 7.46 -0.79 23.57
C ASP A 394 6.25 -1.29 22.79
N ARG A 395 6.20 -2.60 22.49
CA ARG A 395 5.10 -3.24 21.76
C ARG A 395 3.75 -3.18 22.46
N TYR A 396 3.70 -2.79 23.73
CA TYR A 396 2.45 -2.45 24.38
C TYR A 396 1.70 -1.28 23.71
N ALA A 397 2.39 -0.46 22.89
CA ALA A 397 1.73 0.48 22.00
C ALA A 397 0.75 -0.21 21.04
N SER A 398 1.11 -1.39 20.49
CA SER A 398 0.23 -2.19 19.62
C SER A 398 -0.97 -2.76 20.39
N ARG A 399 -0.76 -3.15 21.65
CA ARG A 399 -1.87 -3.57 22.54
C ARG A 399 -2.81 -2.40 22.83
N ASP A 400 -2.27 -1.24 23.13
CA ASP A 400 -3.05 -0.04 23.39
C ASP A 400 -3.92 0.32 22.16
N LEU A 401 -3.34 0.25 20.94
CA LEU A 401 -4.07 0.47 19.69
C LEU A 401 -5.22 -0.54 19.52
N ALA A 402 -4.95 -1.82 19.71
CA ALA A 402 -5.96 -2.88 19.61
C ALA A 402 -7.10 -2.68 20.63
N ASP A 403 -6.77 -2.29 21.85
CA ASP A 403 -7.73 -2.02 22.91
C ASP A 403 -8.64 -0.82 22.61
N LEU A 404 -8.05 0.27 22.13
CA LEU A 404 -8.78 1.48 21.71
C LEU A 404 -9.73 1.18 20.55
N PHE A 405 -9.21 0.47 19.54
CA PHE A 405 -10.00 0.12 18.35
C PHE A 405 -11.19 -0.78 18.71
N LEU A 406 -10.94 -1.84 19.49
CA LEU A 406 -12.01 -2.74 19.93
C LEU A 406 -13.06 -2.06 20.78
N THR A 407 -12.64 -1.16 21.67
CA THR A 407 -13.56 -0.43 22.55
C THR A 407 -14.50 0.45 21.71
N ARG A 408 -13.96 1.17 20.74
CA ARG A 408 -14.76 2.01 19.85
C ARG A 408 -15.68 1.20 18.96
N LEU A 409 -15.13 0.17 18.30
CA LEU A 409 -15.91 -0.70 17.43
C LEU A 409 -17.09 -1.36 18.17
N GLN A 410 -16.86 -1.85 19.40
CA GLN A 410 -17.94 -2.38 20.23
C GLN A 410 -19.00 -1.34 20.53
N GLN A 411 -18.59 -0.11 20.91
CA GLN A 411 -19.52 0.98 21.21
C GLN A 411 -20.38 1.33 20.00
N ASP A 412 -19.75 1.46 18.84
CA ASP A 412 -20.41 1.84 17.60
C ASP A 412 -21.40 0.75 17.12
N ILE A 413 -21.00 -0.53 17.18
CA ILE A 413 -21.89 -1.65 16.85
C ILE A 413 -23.06 -1.71 17.83
N ARG A 414 -22.83 -1.54 19.12
CA ARG A 414 -23.90 -1.55 20.13
C ARG A 414 -24.89 -0.42 19.97
N SER A 415 -24.41 0.76 19.63
CA SER A 415 -25.28 1.92 19.45
C SER A 415 -26.10 1.89 18.16
N THR A 416 -25.62 1.20 17.13
CA THR A 416 -26.17 1.28 15.77
C THR A 416 -26.89 0.02 15.33
N PHE A 417 -26.39 -1.16 15.72
CA PHE A 417 -26.84 -2.43 15.13
C PHE A 417 -27.36 -3.44 16.17
N ASN A 418 -26.61 -3.68 17.25
CA ASN A 418 -26.95 -4.72 18.22
C ASN A 418 -26.41 -4.39 19.61
N THR A 419 -27.30 -4.07 20.54
CA THR A 419 -26.98 -3.69 21.93
C THR A 419 -26.23 -4.77 22.70
N ASP A 420 -26.39 -6.04 22.32
CA ASP A 420 -25.77 -7.19 23.00
C ASP A 420 -24.40 -7.53 22.42
N TRP A 421 -23.89 -6.77 21.45
CA TRP A 421 -22.58 -7.04 20.85
C TRP A 421 -21.48 -7.07 21.91
N THR A 422 -20.65 -8.12 21.89
CA THR A 422 -19.62 -8.37 22.89
C THR A 422 -18.23 -8.14 22.36
N ARG A 423 -17.34 -7.73 23.25
CA ARG A 423 -15.91 -7.72 23.06
C ARG A 423 -15.31 -9.01 23.61
N ARG A 424 -14.50 -9.70 22.81
CA ARG A 424 -13.74 -10.87 23.27
C ARG A 424 -12.46 -10.43 23.98
N SER A 425 -11.86 -11.34 24.77
CA SER A 425 -10.52 -11.13 25.30
C SER A 425 -9.51 -10.99 24.16
N MET A 426 -8.65 -9.99 24.26
CA MET A 426 -7.60 -9.79 23.26
C MET A 426 -6.57 -10.92 23.31
N TRP A 427 -6.04 -11.29 22.17
CA TRP A 427 -5.02 -12.32 22.07
C TRP A 427 -3.64 -11.69 21.84
N ASN A 428 -2.69 -12.10 22.70
CA ASN A 428 -1.27 -11.85 22.49
C ASN A 428 -0.71 -13.04 21.68
N ARG A 429 -0.46 -12.83 20.40
CA ARG A 429 -0.01 -13.88 19.47
C ARG A 429 1.00 -13.33 18.49
N ASN A 430 2.02 -14.12 18.22
CA ASN A 430 2.97 -13.90 17.13
C ASN A 430 2.51 -14.73 15.93
N TYR A 431 2.26 -14.06 14.81
CA TYR A 431 1.90 -14.67 13.52
C TYR A 431 3.01 -14.45 12.53
#